data_896e2145b2aa8c30bc6bab26a0bdfe1a
#
_entry.id   896e2145b2aa8c30bc6bab26a0bdfe1a
#
_cell.length_a   1.000
_cell.length_b   1.000
_cell.length_c   1.000
_cell.angle_alpha   90.00
_cell.angle_beta   90.00
_cell.angle_gamma   90.00
#
_symmetry.space_group_name_H-M   'P 1'
#
loop_
_entity.id
_entity.type
_entity.pdbx_description
1 polymer ?
#
loop_
_entity_poly.entity_id
_entity_poly.type
_entity_poly.pdbx_seq_one_letter_code
_entity_poly.pdbx_strand_id
1 'polypeptide(L)'
;MGKWAIKHIKKKTNFKLSDGEAGYIAIHIIDATNGAPDNDAIKMIDTVKKVINIIEKTYNIKIGKETLNYSRLVTHLKFFIQRISQDEEDDNDFVEKMYDNLTIMDKKIVKCIDDIASAIEEEYDYTSNQSEKVYLMMHILKIIRKN
;
A
#
# COMPACT_ATOMS: atom_id res chain seq x y z
N MET A 1 -9.56 -21.14 -2.31
CA MET A 1 -10.03 -19.80 -1.97
C MET A 1 -9.47 -18.70 -2.85
N GLY A 2 -8.16 -18.61 -3.08
CA GLY A 2 -7.58 -17.57 -3.93
C GLY A 2 -8.05 -17.58 -5.39
N LYS A 3 -8.22 -18.76 -5.97
CA LYS A 3 -8.71 -18.91 -7.35
C LYS A 3 -10.17 -18.46 -7.53
N TRP A 4 -11.02 -18.67 -6.54
CA TRP A 4 -12.41 -18.21 -6.56
C TRP A 4 -12.48 -16.68 -6.51
N ALA A 5 -11.71 -16.06 -5.64
CA ALA A 5 -11.64 -14.59 -5.51
C ALA A 5 -11.16 -13.93 -6.79
N ILE A 6 -10.11 -14.46 -7.44
CA ILE A 6 -9.59 -13.99 -8.72
C ILE A 6 -10.65 -14.10 -9.81
N LYS A 7 -11.32 -15.25 -9.89
CA LYS A 7 -12.37 -15.50 -10.88
C LYS A 7 -13.56 -14.57 -10.68
N HIS A 8 -13.93 -14.29 -9.44
CA HIS A 8 -15.03 -13.38 -9.10
C HIS A 8 -14.70 -11.92 -9.44
N ILE A 9 -13.49 -11.49 -9.17
CA ILE A 9 -13.00 -10.15 -9.52
C ILE A 9 -12.91 -9.99 -11.04
N LYS A 10 -12.35 -10.96 -11.75
CA LYS A 10 -12.29 -10.97 -13.22
C LYS A 10 -13.69 -10.88 -13.87
N LYS A 11 -14.66 -11.55 -13.29
CA LYS A 11 -16.05 -11.58 -13.80
C LYS A 11 -16.77 -10.25 -13.65
N LYS A 12 -16.51 -9.51 -12.55
CA LYS A 12 -17.19 -8.24 -12.26
C LYS A 12 -16.51 -7.01 -12.85
N THR A 13 -15.22 -7.07 -13.15
CA THR A 13 -14.42 -5.88 -13.39
C THR A 13 -13.62 -5.88 -14.69
N ASN A 14 -13.56 -6.99 -15.43
CA ASN A 14 -12.64 -7.17 -16.56
C ASN A 14 -11.16 -6.89 -16.21
N PHE A 15 -10.80 -6.96 -14.96
CA PHE A 15 -9.45 -6.69 -14.49
C PHE A 15 -8.56 -7.89 -14.78
N LYS A 16 -7.57 -7.71 -15.66
CA LYS A 16 -6.54 -8.72 -15.92
C LYS A 16 -5.51 -8.71 -14.81
N LEU A 17 -5.68 -9.58 -13.83
CA LEU A 17 -4.73 -9.77 -12.75
C LEU A 17 -3.86 -10.99 -13.05
N SER A 18 -2.53 -10.88 -12.89
CA SER A 18 -1.66 -12.05 -12.92
C SER A 18 -1.97 -12.97 -11.73
N ASP A 19 -2.00 -14.28 -11.96
CA ASP A 19 -2.59 -15.25 -11.02
C ASP A 19 -2.02 -15.28 -9.58
N GLY A 20 -0.75 -14.92 -9.38
CA GLY A 20 -0.14 -14.89 -8.04
C GLY A 20 -0.35 -13.57 -7.27
N GLU A 21 -0.26 -12.45 -7.98
CA GLU A 21 -0.35 -11.10 -7.41
C GLU A 21 -1.74 -10.74 -6.97
N ALA A 22 -2.70 -11.11 -7.80
CA ALA A 22 -4.10 -10.84 -7.60
C ALA A 22 -4.72 -11.65 -6.47
N GLY A 23 -4.29 -12.88 -6.30
CA GLY A 23 -4.80 -13.75 -5.25
C GLY A 23 -4.50 -13.20 -3.87
N TYR A 24 -3.31 -12.68 -3.66
CA TYR A 24 -2.89 -12.17 -2.36
C TYR A 24 -3.58 -10.85 -2.01
N ILE A 25 -3.56 -9.90 -2.92
CA ILE A 25 -4.20 -8.59 -2.74
C ILE A 25 -5.71 -8.76 -2.60
N ALA A 26 -6.32 -9.58 -3.46
CA ALA A 26 -7.75 -9.82 -3.45
C ALA A 26 -8.24 -10.48 -2.16
N ILE A 27 -7.51 -11.45 -1.61
CA ILE A 27 -7.88 -12.11 -0.35
C ILE A 27 -7.89 -11.10 0.79
N HIS A 28 -6.85 -10.29 0.93
CA HIS A 28 -6.76 -9.30 1.99
C HIS A 28 -7.83 -8.20 1.89
N ILE A 29 -8.21 -7.84 0.69
CA ILE A 29 -9.20 -6.78 0.46
C ILE A 29 -10.63 -7.32 0.58
N ILE A 30 -10.88 -8.52 0.07
CA ILE A 30 -12.20 -9.17 0.19
C ILE A 30 -12.53 -9.47 1.65
N ASP A 31 -11.57 -9.92 2.44
CA ASP A 31 -11.75 -10.09 3.88
C ASP A 31 -12.17 -8.78 4.58
N ALA A 32 -11.68 -7.65 4.11
CA ALA A 32 -12.05 -6.34 4.65
C ALA A 32 -13.45 -5.87 4.23
N THR A 33 -13.94 -6.35 3.08
CA THR A 33 -15.25 -5.95 2.52
C THR A 33 -16.36 -6.97 2.76
N ASN A 34 -16.14 -7.95 3.64
CA ASN A 34 -17.09 -9.03 3.94
C ASN A 34 -17.52 -9.85 2.71
N GLY A 35 -16.59 -10.07 1.77
CA GLY A 35 -16.74 -11.03 0.69
C GLY A 35 -17.36 -10.51 -0.61
N ALA A 36 -17.80 -9.27 -0.69
CA ALA A 36 -18.34 -8.68 -1.93
C ALA A 36 -17.42 -7.57 -2.44
N PRO A 37 -16.65 -7.80 -3.52
CA PRO A 37 -15.86 -6.70 -4.10
C PRO A 37 -16.80 -5.66 -4.71
N ASP A 38 -16.87 -4.51 -4.09
CA ASP A 38 -17.53 -3.32 -4.60
C ASP A 38 -16.51 -2.42 -5.34
N ASN A 39 -16.96 -1.28 -5.83
CA ASN A 39 -16.09 -0.32 -6.51
C ASN A 39 -14.96 0.19 -5.61
N ASP A 40 -15.20 0.29 -4.31
CA ASP A 40 -14.18 0.75 -3.35
C ASP A 40 -13.08 -0.30 -3.16
N ALA A 41 -13.42 -1.59 -3.14
CA ALA A 41 -12.44 -2.67 -3.08
C ALA A 41 -11.56 -2.71 -4.34
N ILE A 42 -12.14 -2.49 -5.52
CA ILE A 42 -11.41 -2.44 -6.79
C ILE A 42 -10.44 -1.27 -6.80
N LYS A 43 -10.89 -0.11 -6.38
CA LYS A 43 -10.08 1.09 -6.25
C LYS A 43 -8.91 0.88 -5.30
N MET A 44 -9.14 0.20 -4.19
CA MET A 44 -8.11 -0.17 -3.21
C MET A 44 -7.05 -1.10 -3.83
N ILE A 45 -7.46 -2.13 -4.56
CA ILE A 45 -6.56 -3.04 -5.26
C ILE A 45 -5.67 -2.28 -6.23
N ASP A 46 -6.25 -1.39 -7.04
CA ASP A 46 -5.52 -0.59 -8.00
C ASP A 46 -4.51 0.33 -7.31
N THR A 47 -4.91 0.97 -6.22
CA THR A 47 -4.03 1.83 -5.42
C THR A 47 -2.85 1.07 -4.83
N VAL A 48 -3.09 -0.10 -4.26
CA VAL A 48 -2.01 -0.95 -3.72
C VAL A 48 -1.02 -1.34 -4.81
N LYS A 49 -1.50 -1.68 -5.99
CA LYS A 49 -0.62 -1.99 -7.14
C LYS A 49 0.22 -0.80 -7.58
N LYS A 50 -0.37 0.39 -7.62
CA LYS A 50 0.37 1.63 -7.92
C LYS A 50 1.49 1.88 -6.91
N VAL A 51 1.19 1.72 -5.63
CA VAL A 51 2.17 1.89 -4.55
C VAL A 51 3.33 0.91 -4.69
N ILE A 52 3.04 -0.36 -4.90
CA ILE A 52 4.07 -1.39 -5.09
C ILE A 52 4.93 -1.07 -6.30
N ASN A 53 4.33 -0.66 -7.40
CA ASN A 53 5.06 -0.28 -8.61
C ASN A 53 5.97 0.94 -8.38
N ILE A 54 5.54 1.93 -7.62
CA ILE A 54 6.37 3.08 -7.25
C ILE A 54 7.60 2.64 -6.46
N ILE A 55 7.42 1.77 -5.48
CA ILE A 55 8.52 1.23 -4.66
C ILE A 55 9.50 0.46 -5.53
N GLU A 56 9.02 -0.45 -6.35
CA GLU A 56 9.86 -1.26 -7.24
C GLU A 56 10.66 -0.41 -8.22
N LYS A 57 10.06 0.63 -8.78
CA LYS A 57 10.74 1.56 -9.69
C LYS A 57 11.76 2.44 -8.98
N THR A 58 11.42 2.99 -7.82
CA THR A 58 12.31 3.88 -7.07
C THR A 58 13.60 3.18 -6.67
N TYR A 59 13.50 1.93 -6.23
CA TYR A 59 14.63 1.17 -5.72
C TYR A 59 15.19 0.16 -6.73
N ASN A 60 14.61 0.06 -7.91
CA ASN A 60 14.99 -0.89 -8.95
C ASN A 60 15.04 -2.34 -8.41
N ILE A 61 13.98 -2.75 -7.72
CA ILE A 61 13.83 -4.06 -7.11
C ILE A 61 12.53 -4.72 -7.56
N LYS A 62 12.44 -6.02 -7.34
CA LYS A 62 11.19 -6.78 -7.41
C LYS A 62 10.82 -7.27 -6.02
N ILE A 63 9.64 -6.90 -5.55
CA ILE A 63 9.14 -7.36 -4.26
C ILE A 63 8.56 -8.77 -4.43
N GLY A 64 9.11 -9.72 -3.69
CA GLY A 64 8.62 -11.10 -3.71
C GLY A 64 7.21 -11.19 -3.14
N LYS A 65 6.26 -11.52 -3.97
CA LYS A 65 4.82 -11.51 -3.65
C LYS A 65 4.41 -12.59 -2.65
N GLU A 66 5.24 -13.60 -2.47
CA GLU A 66 5.02 -14.69 -1.51
C GLU A 66 5.69 -14.44 -0.16
N THR A 67 6.35 -13.29 0.01
CA THR A 67 7.06 -12.97 1.24
C THR A 67 6.14 -12.41 2.32
N LEU A 68 6.50 -12.64 3.58
CA LEU A 68 5.83 -12.05 4.72
C LEU A 68 5.85 -10.51 4.68
N ASN A 69 6.95 -9.94 4.20
CA ASN A 69 7.09 -8.49 4.09
C ASN A 69 6.10 -7.89 3.08
N TYR A 70 5.87 -8.58 1.97
CA TYR A 70 4.84 -8.18 0.99
C TYR A 70 3.44 -8.22 1.62
N SER A 71 3.12 -9.30 2.30
CA SER A 71 1.83 -9.45 2.98
C SER A 71 1.60 -8.35 4.03
N ARG A 72 2.63 -8.02 4.81
CA ARG A 72 2.57 -6.94 5.79
C ARG A 72 2.38 -5.57 5.13
N LEU A 73 3.07 -5.31 4.04
CA LEU A 73 2.91 -4.06 3.29
C LEU A 73 1.48 -3.91 2.75
N VAL A 74 0.95 -4.94 2.11
CA VAL A 74 -0.43 -4.93 1.60
C VAL A 74 -1.44 -4.69 2.72
N THR A 75 -1.29 -5.39 3.84
CA THR A 75 -2.16 -5.22 5.01
C THR A 75 -2.07 -3.81 5.58
N HIS A 76 -0.86 -3.27 5.67
CA HIS A 76 -0.65 -1.91 6.16
C HIS A 76 -1.28 -0.85 5.25
N LEU A 77 -1.11 -1.00 3.94
CA LEU A 77 -1.73 -0.11 2.95
C LEU A 77 -3.26 -0.17 3.00
N LYS A 78 -3.81 -1.37 3.16
CA LYS A 78 -5.25 -1.55 3.33
C LYS A 78 -5.78 -0.76 4.53
N PHE A 79 -5.16 -0.91 5.68
CA PHE A 79 -5.56 -0.17 6.89
C PHE A 79 -5.33 1.34 6.75
N PHE A 80 -4.26 1.73 6.09
CA PHE A 80 -3.99 3.13 5.79
C PHE A 80 -5.13 3.75 4.96
N ILE A 81 -5.54 3.10 3.89
CA ILE A 81 -6.63 3.56 3.02
C ILE A 81 -7.96 3.62 3.78
N GLN A 82 -8.22 2.65 4.65
CA GLN A 82 -9.41 2.66 5.49
C GLN A 82 -9.43 3.83 6.50
N ARG A 83 -8.27 4.22 7.03
CA ARG A 83 -8.16 5.34 7.98
C ARG A 83 -8.24 6.72 7.32
N ILE A 84 -8.05 6.81 6.02
CA ILE A 84 -8.15 8.07 5.27
C ILE A 84 -9.48 8.80 5.53
N SER A 85 -10.57 8.05 5.77
CA SER A 85 -11.87 8.62 6.10
C SER A 85 -12.02 9.05 7.56
N GLN A 86 -11.03 8.78 8.40
CA GLN A 86 -11.00 9.10 9.83
C GLN A 86 -9.92 10.15 10.07
N ASP A 87 -10.32 11.39 10.14
CA ASP A 87 -9.44 12.56 10.27
C ASP A 87 -8.76 12.58 11.66
N GLU A 88 -7.74 11.75 11.86
CA GLU A 88 -6.93 11.76 13.08
C GLU A 88 -5.62 12.49 12.81
N GLU A 89 -5.52 13.70 13.33
CA GLU A 89 -4.27 14.45 13.38
C GLU A 89 -3.41 13.92 14.55
N ASP A 90 -2.30 13.27 14.22
CA ASP A 90 -1.32 12.85 15.22
C ASP A 90 0.04 13.48 14.88
N ASP A 91 0.10 14.80 14.99
CA ASP A 91 1.32 15.56 14.86
C ASP A 91 1.98 15.73 16.23
N ASN A 92 3.09 15.02 16.45
CA ASN A 92 3.91 15.21 17.65
C ASN A 92 5.40 15.24 17.30
N ASP A 93 6.22 15.80 18.21
CA ASP A 93 7.66 15.92 18.06
C ASP A 93 8.35 14.59 17.78
N PHE A 94 7.81 13.48 18.27
CA PHE A 94 8.34 12.14 18.02
C PHE A 94 8.25 11.77 16.55
N VAL A 95 7.10 12.03 15.92
CA VAL A 95 6.87 11.74 14.49
C VAL A 95 7.82 12.56 13.62
N GLU A 96 8.01 13.83 13.90
CA GLU A 96 8.95 14.69 13.17
C GLU A 96 10.39 14.16 13.27
N LYS A 97 10.82 13.79 14.46
CA LYS A 97 12.15 13.22 14.67
C LYS A 97 12.35 11.89 13.94
N MET A 98 11.33 11.05 13.95
CA MET A 98 11.36 9.79 13.19
C MET A 98 11.45 10.03 11.69
N TYR A 99 10.68 10.98 11.17
CA TYR A 99 10.72 11.35 9.77
C TYR A 99 12.12 11.81 9.36
N ASP A 100 12.73 12.71 10.13
CA ASP A 100 14.08 13.23 9.89
C ASP A 100 15.12 12.11 9.92
N ASN A 101 15.05 11.23 10.91
CA ASN A 101 15.96 10.10 11.01
C ASN A 101 15.85 9.14 9.82
N LEU A 102 14.65 8.82 9.41
CA LEU A 102 14.42 7.93 8.26
C LEU A 102 14.91 8.56 6.96
N THR A 103 14.75 9.87 6.81
CA THR A 103 15.25 10.64 5.67
C THR A 103 16.78 10.60 5.58
N ILE A 104 17.47 10.70 6.72
CA ILE A 104 18.93 10.60 6.80
C ILE A 104 19.40 9.19 6.46
N MET A 105 18.67 8.16 6.89
CA MET A 105 19.02 6.76 6.62
C MET A 105 18.96 6.41 5.14
N ASP A 106 18.01 6.98 4.41
CA ASP A 106 17.85 6.72 2.98
C ASP A 106 17.24 7.94 2.26
N LYS A 107 18.02 8.55 1.39
CA LYS A 107 17.57 9.75 0.66
C LYS A 107 16.49 9.45 -0.38
N LYS A 108 16.43 8.23 -0.89
CA LYS A 108 15.41 7.82 -1.88
C LYS A 108 14.03 7.66 -1.27
N ILE A 109 13.95 7.43 0.05
CA ILE A 109 12.69 7.18 0.72
C ILE A 109 11.75 8.40 0.66
N VAL A 110 12.30 9.60 0.71
CA VAL A 110 11.51 10.84 0.64
C VAL A 110 10.77 10.92 -0.68
N LYS A 111 11.50 10.73 -1.77
CA LYS A 111 10.89 10.75 -3.11
C LYS A 111 9.85 9.63 -3.27
N CYS A 112 10.17 8.44 -2.80
CA CYS A 112 9.26 7.30 -2.84
C CYS A 112 7.96 7.61 -2.09
N ILE A 113 8.05 8.15 -0.88
CA ILE A 113 6.89 8.50 -0.07
C ILE A 113 6.08 9.63 -0.68
N ASP A 114 6.73 10.65 -1.23
CA ASP A 114 6.02 11.75 -1.89
C ASP A 114 5.26 11.27 -3.13
N ASP A 115 5.85 10.40 -3.92
CA ASP A 115 5.18 9.80 -5.08
C ASP A 115 3.99 8.92 -4.67
N ILE A 116 4.15 8.15 -3.60
CA ILE A 116 3.06 7.33 -3.03
C ILE A 116 1.94 8.21 -2.49
N ALA A 117 2.29 9.23 -1.71
CA ALA A 117 1.31 10.17 -1.15
C ALA A 117 0.52 10.87 -2.26
N SER A 118 1.20 11.33 -3.30
CA SER A 118 0.54 11.96 -4.45
C SER A 118 -0.44 11.01 -5.14
N ALA A 119 -0.05 9.74 -5.35
CA ALA A 119 -0.92 8.75 -5.97
C ALA A 119 -2.17 8.46 -5.13
N ILE A 120 -2.04 8.40 -3.82
CA ILE A 120 -3.16 8.17 -2.90
C ILE A 120 -4.05 9.41 -2.80
N GLU A 121 -3.46 10.59 -2.73
CA GLU A 121 -4.17 11.86 -2.63
C GLU A 121 -5.01 12.14 -3.88
N GLU A 122 -4.50 11.82 -5.06
CA GLU A 122 -5.26 11.92 -6.32
C GLU A 122 -6.47 10.98 -6.35
N GLU A 123 -6.29 9.76 -5.85
CA GLU A 123 -7.33 8.73 -5.90
C GLU A 123 -8.43 8.93 -4.84
N TYR A 124 -8.08 9.43 -3.65
CA TYR A 124 -8.97 9.51 -2.50
C TYR A 124 -9.30 10.93 -2.05
N ASP A 125 -8.82 11.96 -2.72
CA ASP A 125 -9.01 13.36 -2.36
C ASP A 125 -8.67 13.62 -0.88
N TYR A 126 -7.47 13.20 -0.48
CA TYR A 126 -7.02 13.25 0.91
C TYR A 126 -5.56 13.67 0.98
N THR A 127 -5.20 14.44 2.00
CA THR A 127 -3.81 14.82 2.28
C THR A 127 -3.22 13.95 3.38
N SER A 128 -2.14 13.23 3.06
CA SER A 128 -1.48 12.34 4.00
C SER A 128 -0.80 13.13 5.12
N ASN A 129 -1.00 12.73 6.37
CA ASN A 129 -0.30 13.31 7.50
C ASN A 129 1.10 12.70 7.68
N GLN A 130 1.91 13.35 8.51
CA GLN A 130 3.29 12.95 8.76
C GLN A 130 3.41 11.57 9.39
N SER A 131 2.52 11.23 10.33
CA SER A 131 2.48 9.91 10.99
C SER A 131 2.33 8.78 9.99
N GLU A 132 1.40 8.91 9.06
CA GLU A 132 1.15 7.89 8.04
C GLU A 132 2.35 7.73 7.10
N LYS A 133 2.99 8.83 6.74
CA LYS A 133 4.23 8.80 5.96
C LYS A 133 5.34 8.05 6.68
N VAL A 134 5.53 8.29 7.96
CA VAL A 134 6.55 7.59 8.78
C VAL A 134 6.27 6.09 8.83
N TYR A 135 5.03 5.68 9.04
CA TYR A 135 4.66 4.26 9.04
C TYR A 135 4.99 3.58 7.72
N LEU A 136 4.64 4.20 6.59
CA LEU A 136 4.95 3.66 5.28
C LEU A 136 6.47 3.59 5.04
N MET A 137 7.22 4.62 5.43
CA MET A 137 8.67 4.66 5.31
C MET A 137 9.32 3.48 6.04
N MET A 138 8.89 3.19 7.26
CA MET A 138 9.40 2.07 8.05
C MET A 138 9.15 0.73 7.37
N HIS A 139 7.96 0.51 6.85
CA HIS A 139 7.62 -0.74 6.15
C HIS A 139 8.39 -0.91 4.85
N ILE A 140 8.53 0.16 4.07
CA ILE A 140 9.28 0.14 2.82
C ILE A 140 10.76 -0.16 3.07
N LEU A 141 11.37 0.50 4.05
CA LEU A 141 12.78 0.28 4.39
C LEU A 141 13.04 -1.16 4.87
N LYS A 142 12.11 -1.77 5.58
CA LYS A 142 12.21 -3.19 5.95
C LYS A 142 12.23 -4.11 4.73
N ILE A 143 11.39 -3.84 3.75
CA ILE A 143 11.32 -4.64 2.53
C ILE A 143 12.61 -4.52 1.72
N ILE A 144 13.12 -3.31 1.58
CA ILE A 144 14.32 -3.02 0.80
C ILE A 144 15.56 -3.68 1.40
N ARG A 145 15.70 -3.67 2.73
CA ARG A 145 16.84 -4.27 3.42
C ARG A 145 16.91 -5.79 3.31
N LYS A 146 15.78 -6.46 3.06
CA LYS A 146 15.71 -7.93 2.94
C LYS A 146 15.77 -8.43 1.49
N ASN A 147 15.62 -7.53 0.56
CA ASN A 147 15.80 -7.80 -0.85
C ASN A 147 17.19 -7.34 -1.30
#